data_6d299cfb6b5cde8d4022797dba197e8c
#
_entry.id   6d299cfb6b5cde8d4022797dba197e8c
#
_cell.length_a   1.000
_cell.length_b   1.000
_cell.length_c   1.000
_cell.angle_alpha   90.00
_cell.angle_beta   90.00
_cell.angle_gamma   90.00
#
_symmetry.space_group_name_H-M   'P 1'
#
loop_
_entity.id
_entity.type
_entity.pdbx_description
1 polymer ?
#
loop_
_entity_poly.entity_id
_entity_poly.type
_entity_poly.pdbx_seq_one_letter_code
_entity_poly.pdbx_strand_id
1 'polypeptide(L)'
;ERKCPIDGKKVPSCIRYKTCSIMSGFGGAGAFSDGKYNITNDFGGDLYAHIGKENAIELMEYVDRVNVDYGGAGTKLYSTEGTRFSKLCLQNGLHLLQAKVRHLGTDINYVVLENLYAELKDKADFYFHSPVKNIRTEKGGYVVVTEKEEFFCKQCVVSVGRSGSKWMEQVC
;
A
#
# COMPACT_ATOMS: atom_id res chain seq x y z
N GLU A 1 1.28 19.85 -1.36
CA GLU A 1 0.49 18.72 -1.89
C GLU A 1 -0.67 19.20 -2.75
N ARG A 2 -0.90 18.49 -3.85
CA ARG A 2 -2.01 18.81 -4.76
C ARG A 2 -3.29 18.19 -4.20
N LYS A 3 -4.23 19.03 -3.73
CA LYS A 3 -5.53 18.54 -3.23
C LYS A 3 -6.45 18.15 -4.38
N CYS A 4 -7.28 17.12 -4.19
CA CYS A 4 -8.34 16.76 -5.12
C CYS A 4 -9.33 17.93 -5.22
N PRO A 5 -9.70 18.38 -6.42
CA PRO A 5 -10.61 19.52 -6.60
C PRO A 5 -12.08 19.20 -6.32
N ILE A 6 -12.43 17.92 -6.09
CA ILE A 6 -13.81 17.52 -5.79
C ILE A 6 -14.20 18.09 -4.42
N ASP A 7 -15.25 18.86 -4.37
CA ASP A 7 -15.80 19.48 -3.16
C ASP A 7 -17.28 19.15 -2.92
N GLY A 8 -17.89 18.34 -3.79
CA GLY A 8 -19.30 17.95 -3.73
C GLY A 8 -20.31 19.04 -4.07
N LYS A 9 -19.84 20.28 -4.31
CA LYS A 9 -20.67 21.46 -4.63
C LYS A 9 -20.36 21.99 -6.02
N LYS A 10 -19.20 22.65 -6.19
CA LYS A 10 -18.78 23.23 -7.48
C LYS A 10 -18.21 22.17 -8.41
N VAL A 11 -17.54 21.17 -7.85
CA VAL A 11 -16.96 20.02 -8.57
C VAL A 11 -17.52 18.74 -7.95
N PRO A 12 -18.73 18.31 -8.37
CA PRO A 12 -19.41 17.16 -7.75
C PRO A 12 -18.85 15.80 -8.14
N SER A 13 -18.08 15.71 -9.24
CA SER A 13 -17.54 14.45 -9.75
C SER A 13 -16.11 14.58 -10.22
N CYS A 14 -15.46 13.43 -10.48
CA CYS A 14 -14.07 13.39 -10.91
C CYS A 14 -13.89 14.04 -12.30
N ILE A 15 -13.02 15.05 -12.36
CA ILE A 15 -12.65 15.77 -13.59
C ILE A 15 -11.51 15.09 -14.36
N ARG A 16 -11.03 13.92 -13.91
CA ARG A 16 -9.99 13.08 -14.56
C ARG A 16 -8.72 13.84 -14.95
N TYR A 17 -8.21 14.71 -14.06
CA TYR A 17 -6.94 15.41 -14.32
C TYR A 17 -5.75 14.41 -14.34
N LYS A 18 -4.68 14.81 -15.06
CA LYS A 18 -3.56 13.96 -15.48
C LYS A 18 -2.92 13.17 -14.31
N THR A 19 -2.75 13.76 -13.15
CA THR A 19 -2.13 13.12 -11.99
C THR A 19 -3.07 13.20 -10.80
N CYS A 20 -3.76 12.11 -10.52
CA CYS A 20 -4.73 12.04 -9.44
C CYS A 20 -4.03 12.13 -8.08
N SER A 21 -4.32 13.18 -7.28
CA SER A 21 -3.72 13.37 -5.96
C SER A 21 -4.21 12.37 -4.89
N ILE A 22 -5.29 11.63 -5.16
CA ILE A 22 -5.76 10.55 -4.29
C ILE A 22 -5.03 9.24 -4.60
N MET A 23 -4.68 9.00 -5.87
CA MET A 23 -4.09 7.74 -6.32
C MET A 23 -2.56 7.77 -6.39
N SER A 24 -1.95 8.96 -6.29
CA SER A 24 -0.52 9.17 -6.50
C SER A 24 0.08 9.94 -5.33
N GLY A 25 1.37 9.76 -5.09
CA GLY A 25 2.14 10.39 -4.02
C GLY A 25 2.75 9.36 -3.09
N PHE A 26 3.40 9.80 -2.02
CA PHE A 26 4.15 8.95 -1.09
C PHE A 26 3.32 7.78 -0.52
N GLY A 27 2.11 8.04 -0.05
CA GLY A 27 1.22 7.00 0.48
C GLY A 27 0.35 6.32 -0.58
N GLY A 28 0.43 6.74 -1.86
CA GLY A 28 -0.41 6.23 -2.93
C GLY A 28 -1.91 6.32 -2.59
N ALA A 29 -2.71 5.40 -3.15
CA ALA A 29 -4.14 5.32 -2.85
C ALA A 29 -4.42 4.98 -1.37
N GLY A 30 -3.47 4.37 -0.68
CA GLY A 30 -3.57 4.04 0.74
C GLY A 30 -3.72 5.26 1.63
N ALA A 31 -3.12 6.40 1.27
CA ALA A 31 -3.18 7.63 2.06
C ALA A 31 -4.59 8.16 2.31
N PHE A 32 -5.52 7.86 1.40
CA PHE A 32 -6.91 8.33 1.47
C PHE A 32 -7.91 7.19 1.71
N SER A 33 -7.42 6.02 2.08
CA SER A 33 -8.27 4.89 2.46
C SER A 33 -8.71 5.02 3.92
N ASP A 34 -9.65 4.18 4.32
CA ASP A 34 -10.06 4.06 5.72
C ASP A 34 -9.05 3.28 6.60
N GLY A 35 -7.88 2.94 6.04
CA GLY A 35 -6.77 2.34 6.77
C GLY A 35 -7.09 0.95 7.34
N LYS A 36 -7.77 0.10 6.57
CA LYS A 36 -7.99 -1.30 6.95
C LYS A 36 -6.84 -2.16 6.46
N TYR A 37 -6.11 -2.73 7.40
CA TYR A 37 -5.00 -3.64 7.15
C TYR A 37 -5.41 -5.06 7.51
N ASN A 38 -5.51 -5.92 6.48
CA ASN A 38 -5.89 -7.32 6.65
C ASN A 38 -4.67 -8.19 6.84
N ILE A 39 -4.67 -9.02 7.88
CA ILE A 39 -3.63 -9.99 8.21
C ILE A 39 -4.25 -11.37 8.03
N THR A 40 -4.15 -11.91 6.83
CA THR A 40 -4.77 -13.20 6.46
C THR A 40 -4.22 -13.72 5.13
N ASN A 41 -4.25 -15.04 4.96
CA ASN A 41 -4.03 -15.70 3.68
C ASN A 41 -5.33 -16.10 2.97
N ASP A 42 -6.50 -15.85 3.59
CA ASP A 42 -7.79 -16.36 3.09
C ASP A 42 -8.40 -15.45 2.02
N PHE A 43 -7.94 -14.19 1.94
CA PHE A 43 -8.38 -13.21 0.93
C PHE A 43 -7.38 -12.04 0.80
N GLY A 44 -7.52 -11.24 -0.26
CA GLY A 44 -6.75 -10.01 -0.46
C GLY A 44 -5.46 -10.16 -1.25
N GLY A 45 -5.16 -11.35 -1.73
CA GLY A 45 -4.00 -11.63 -2.58
C GLY A 45 -3.44 -13.03 -2.36
N ASP A 46 -2.36 -13.34 -3.06
CA ASP A 46 -1.72 -14.65 -3.12
C ASP A 46 -0.25 -14.65 -2.68
N LEU A 47 0.13 -13.70 -1.84
CA LEU A 47 1.50 -13.56 -1.32
C LEU A 47 2.04 -14.89 -0.77
N TYR A 48 1.19 -15.66 -0.11
CA TYR A 48 1.53 -16.98 0.42
C TYR A 48 2.00 -17.98 -0.64
N ALA A 49 1.57 -17.83 -1.89
CA ALA A 49 2.02 -18.69 -2.98
C ALA A 49 3.49 -18.47 -3.34
N HIS A 50 4.03 -17.28 -3.06
CA HIS A 50 5.40 -16.89 -3.37
C HIS A 50 6.38 -17.15 -2.21
N ILE A 51 5.95 -16.93 -0.97
CA ILE A 51 6.83 -16.99 0.21
C ILE A 51 6.40 -17.98 1.29
N GLY A 52 5.31 -18.71 1.07
CA GLY A 52 4.71 -19.64 2.06
C GLY A 52 3.75 -18.94 3.03
N LYS A 53 2.81 -19.71 3.59
CA LYS A 53 1.72 -19.17 4.43
C LYS A 53 2.22 -18.54 5.72
N GLU A 54 3.18 -19.14 6.38
CA GLU A 54 3.73 -18.66 7.65
C GLU A 54 4.48 -17.35 7.44
N ASN A 55 5.40 -17.30 6.49
CA ASN A 55 6.16 -16.10 6.15
C ASN A 55 5.25 -14.94 5.70
N ALA A 56 4.17 -15.25 4.97
CA ALA A 56 3.21 -14.24 4.55
C ALA A 56 2.50 -13.59 5.74
N ILE A 57 2.04 -14.37 6.71
CA ILE A 57 1.43 -13.86 7.94
C ILE A 57 2.46 -13.06 8.75
N GLU A 58 3.66 -13.58 8.95
CA GLU A 58 4.72 -12.90 9.68
C GLU A 58 5.05 -11.53 9.08
N LEU A 59 5.14 -11.45 7.75
CA LEU A 59 5.37 -10.20 7.03
C LEU A 59 4.20 -9.20 7.21
N MET A 60 2.96 -9.67 7.12
CA MET A 60 1.79 -8.82 7.36
C MET A 60 1.75 -8.31 8.81
N GLU A 61 2.07 -9.16 9.79
CA GLU A 61 2.18 -8.76 11.20
C GLU A 61 3.35 -7.79 11.43
N TYR A 62 4.46 -7.93 10.71
CA TYR A 62 5.54 -6.94 10.73
C TYR A 62 5.06 -5.57 10.22
N VAL A 63 4.34 -5.53 9.09
CA VAL A 63 3.77 -4.28 8.56
C VAL A 63 2.79 -3.66 9.56
N ASP A 64 1.96 -4.48 10.23
CA ASP A 64 1.05 -4.00 11.28
C ASP A 64 1.81 -3.38 12.45
N ARG A 65 2.90 -4.00 12.91
CA ARG A 65 3.77 -3.41 13.96
C ARG A 65 4.34 -2.07 13.53
N VAL A 66 4.82 -1.96 12.29
CA VAL A 66 5.30 -0.67 11.76
C VAL A 66 4.20 0.39 11.82
N ASN A 67 2.98 0.07 11.40
CA ASN A 67 1.86 1.01 11.49
C ASN A 67 1.57 1.44 12.94
N VAL A 68 1.63 0.51 13.88
CA VAL A 68 1.43 0.80 15.31
C VAL A 68 2.52 1.72 15.84
N ASP A 69 3.78 1.43 15.54
CA ASP A 69 4.95 2.18 16.02
C ASP A 69 4.98 3.60 15.47
N TYR A 70 4.49 3.82 14.26
CA TYR A 70 4.47 5.13 13.60
C TYR A 70 3.17 5.92 13.79
N GLY A 71 2.30 5.51 14.69
CA GLY A 71 1.14 6.33 15.08
C GLY A 71 -0.18 5.58 15.23
N GLY A 72 -0.21 4.28 14.88
CA GLY A 72 -1.40 3.44 15.03
C GLY A 72 -1.63 2.90 16.44
N ALA A 73 -0.81 3.29 17.42
CA ALA A 73 -0.96 2.84 18.79
C ALA A 73 -2.36 3.14 19.36
N GLY A 74 -2.93 2.18 20.11
CA GLY A 74 -4.28 2.30 20.66
C GLY A 74 -5.41 1.96 19.69
N THR A 75 -5.14 1.73 18.41
CA THR A 75 -6.16 1.26 17.45
C THR A 75 -6.48 -0.21 17.67
N LYS A 76 -7.75 -0.56 17.47
CA LYS A 76 -8.23 -1.92 17.72
C LYS A 76 -7.84 -2.88 16.60
N LEU A 77 -7.30 -4.03 16.98
CA LEU A 77 -7.15 -5.19 16.12
C LEU A 77 -8.37 -6.10 16.28
N TYR A 78 -9.16 -6.25 15.24
CA TYR A 78 -10.29 -7.16 15.20
C TYR A 78 -9.81 -8.54 14.74
N SER A 79 -10.45 -9.62 15.22
CA SER A 79 -10.16 -10.98 14.80
C SER A 79 -11.42 -11.81 14.70
N THR A 80 -11.48 -12.69 13.72
CA THR A 80 -12.49 -13.75 13.63
C THR A 80 -12.06 -15.03 14.34
N GLU A 81 -10.82 -15.09 14.81
CA GLU A 81 -10.27 -16.23 15.51
C GLU A 81 -10.97 -16.48 16.84
N GLY A 82 -11.31 -17.75 17.14
CA GLY A 82 -11.95 -18.15 18.40
C GLY A 82 -13.38 -17.63 18.61
N THR A 83 -14.00 -17.05 17.59
CA THR A 83 -15.38 -16.53 17.73
C THR A 83 -16.41 -17.67 17.69
N ARG A 84 -17.55 -17.48 18.40
CA ARG A 84 -18.70 -18.39 18.34
C ARG A 84 -19.27 -18.57 16.92
N PHE A 85 -19.04 -17.60 16.05
CA PHE A 85 -19.55 -17.61 14.68
C PHE A 85 -18.92 -18.70 13.82
N SER A 86 -17.69 -19.14 14.10
CA SER A 86 -17.04 -20.25 13.39
C SER A 86 -17.90 -21.52 13.43
N LYS A 87 -18.39 -21.88 14.64
CA LYS A 87 -19.28 -23.05 14.81
C LYS A 87 -20.63 -22.86 14.13
N LEU A 88 -21.22 -21.68 14.25
CA LEU A 88 -22.51 -21.38 13.62
C LEU A 88 -22.43 -21.42 12.09
N CYS A 89 -21.35 -20.91 11.50
CA CYS A 89 -21.10 -21.00 10.06
C CYS A 89 -21.05 -22.45 9.61
N LEU A 90 -20.23 -23.29 10.25
CA LEU A 90 -20.13 -24.70 9.91
C LEU A 90 -21.46 -25.45 10.02
N GLN A 91 -22.25 -25.19 11.07
CA GLN A 91 -23.57 -25.80 11.26
C GLN A 91 -24.57 -25.41 10.16
N ASN A 92 -24.36 -24.29 9.47
CA ASN A 92 -25.21 -23.81 8.39
C ASN A 92 -24.56 -23.94 7.00
N GLY A 93 -23.55 -24.80 6.84
CA GLY A 93 -22.87 -25.04 5.56
C GLY A 93 -22.03 -23.85 5.08
N LEU A 94 -21.67 -22.92 5.95
CA LEU A 94 -20.84 -21.75 5.65
C LEU A 94 -19.42 -21.96 6.21
N HIS A 95 -18.46 -21.31 5.59
CA HIS A 95 -17.08 -21.24 6.08
C HIS A 95 -16.74 -19.81 6.51
N LEU A 96 -16.34 -19.62 7.77
CA LEU A 96 -15.87 -18.32 8.25
C LEU A 96 -14.38 -18.17 7.92
N LEU A 97 -14.04 -17.16 7.12
CA LEU A 97 -12.66 -16.84 6.82
C LEU A 97 -11.92 -16.35 8.07
N GLN A 98 -10.70 -16.83 8.25
CA GLN A 98 -9.85 -16.43 9.37
C GLN A 98 -9.08 -15.17 9.02
N ALA A 99 -9.28 -14.11 9.79
CA ALA A 99 -8.58 -12.84 9.57
C ALA A 99 -8.41 -12.06 10.88
N LYS A 100 -7.29 -11.34 10.95
CA LYS A 100 -7.11 -10.20 11.84
C LYS A 100 -7.17 -8.94 10.99
N VAL A 101 -7.83 -7.89 11.48
CA VAL A 101 -7.98 -6.62 10.75
C VAL A 101 -7.70 -5.47 11.70
N ARG A 102 -6.68 -4.67 11.39
CA ARG A 102 -6.50 -3.39 12.05
C ARG A 102 -7.20 -2.30 11.26
N HIS A 103 -7.99 -1.50 11.96
CA HIS A 103 -8.66 -0.36 11.38
C HIS A 103 -8.11 0.93 11.98
N LEU A 104 -7.23 1.60 11.22
CA LEU A 104 -6.63 2.87 11.64
C LEU A 104 -7.62 4.03 11.50
N GLY A 105 -8.46 4.01 10.47
CA GLY A 105 -9.22 5.19 10.03
C GLY A 105 -8.34 6.13 9.19
N THR A 106 -8.97 7.03 8.47
CA THR A 106 -8.28 7.93 7.52
C THR A 106 -7.30 8.87 8.23
N ASP A 107 -7.67 9.43 9.38
CA ASP A 107 -6.86 10.41 10.09
C ASP A 107 -5.59 9.79 10.66
N ILE A 108 -5.70 8.63 11.33
CA ILE A 108 -4.54 7.93 11.90
C ILE A 108 -3.65 7.37 10.78
N ASN A 109 -4.23 6.88 9.70
CA ASN A 109 -3.48 6.42 8.54
C ASN A 109 -2.62 7.54 7.93
N TYR A 110 -3.14 8.77 7.89
CA TYR A 110 -2.37 9.95 7.48
C TYR A 110 -1.19 10.22 8.43
N VAL A 111 -1.42 10.18 9.74
CA VAL A 111 -0.36 10.37 10.76
C VAL A 111 0.75 9.33 10.63
N VAL A 112 0.40 8.06 10.43
CA VAL A 112 1.37 6.98 10.20
C VAL A 112 2.26 7.29 8.99
N LEU A 113 1.66 7.70 7.87
CA LEU A 113 2.40 8.04 6.65
C LEU A 113 3.29 9.27 6.82
N GLU A 114 2.82 10.28 7.56
CA GLU A 114 3.61 11.48 7.86
C GLU A 114 4.82 11.15 8.72
N ASN A 115 4.65 10.33 9.76
CA ASN A 115 5.74 9.88 10.62
C ASN A 115 6.74 8.99 9.87
N LEU A 116 6.28 8.07 9.02
CA LEU A 116 7.14 7.26 8.15
C LEU A 116 7.96 8.16 7.21
N TYR A 117 7.35 9.16 6.60
CA TYR A 117 8.08 10.11 5.77
C TYR A 117 9.11 10.92 6.56
N ALA A 118 8.75 11.41 7.74
CA ALA A 118 9.65 12.15 8.61
C ALA A 118 10.88 11.33 9.02
N GLU A 119 10.69 10.03 9.27
CA GLU A 119 11.79 9.09 9.58
C GLU A 119 12.71 8.82 8.38
N LEU A 120 12.14 8.78 7.17
CA LEU A 120 12.87 8.35 5.98
C LEU A 120 13.53 9.51 5.22
N LYS A 121 13.02 10.74 5.34
CA LYS A 121 13.47 11.89 4.53
C LYS A 121 14.96 12.21 4.65
N ASP A 122 15.57 11.87 5.78
CA ASP A 122 17.01 12.10 6.04
C ASP A 122 17.85 10.83 5.84
N LYS A 123 17.21 9.71 5.46
CA LYS A 123 17.85 8.39 5.24
C LYS A 123 17.81 7.91 3.82
N ALA A 124 16.97 8.50 2.99
CA ALA A 124 16.79 8.14 1.59
C ALA A 124 16.55 9.37 0.73
N ASP A 125 16.99 9.32 -0.52
CA ASP A 125 16.72 10.36 -1.50
C ASP A 125 15.33 10.17 -2.12
N PHE A 126 14.50 11.21 -2.08
CA PHE A 126 13.16 11.22 -2.62
C PHE A 126 13.08 12.10 -3.88
N TYR A 127 12.73 11.52 -5.00
CA TYR A 127 12.56 12.22 -6.27
C TYR A 127 11.08 12.33 -6.63
N PHE A 128 10.41 13.35 -6.09
CA PHE A 128 9.02 13.65 -6.43
C PHE A 128 8.89 14.31 -7.81
N HIS A 129 7.72 14.16 -8.44
CA HIS A 129 7.47 14.69 -9.78
C HIS A 129 8.50 14.21 -10.83
N SER A 130 8.99 13.00 -10.67
CA SER A 130 10.01 12.37 -11.50
C SER A 130 9.46 11.07 -12.09
N PRO A 131 8.56 11.15 -13.09
CA PRO A 131 7.98 9.95 -13.69
C PRO A 131 9.06 9.11 -14.36
N VAL A 132 9.12 7.84 -14.01
CA VAL A 132 10.01 6.88 -14.65
C VAL A 132 9.48 6.56 -16.04
N LYS A 133 10.34 6.68 -17.03
CA LYS A 133 10.05 6.40 -18.44
C LYS A 133 10.38 4.96 -18.81
N ASN A 134 11.53 4.48 -18.33
CA ASN A 134 12.01 3.14 -18.64
C ASN A 134 12.90 2.62 -17.52
N ILE A 135 13.08 1.30 -17.48
CA ILE A 135 14.08 0.61 -16.69
C ILE A 135 14.82 -0.31 -17.64
N ARG A 136 16.14 -0.16 -17.74
CA ARG A 136 16.96 -1.04 -18.56
C ARG A 136 17.97 -1.81 -17.71
N THR A 137 18.28 -3.02 -18.12
CA THR A 137 19.31 -3.84 -17.50
C THR A 137 20.69 -3.38 -18.00
N GLU A 138 21.63 -3.23 -17.08
CA GLU A 138 23.03 -2.99 -17.37
C GLU A 138 23.92 -3.98 -16.61
N LYS A 139 25.23 -4.02 -16.96
CA LYS A 139 26.17 -4.89 -16.27
C LYS A 139 26.23 -4.55 -14.78
N GLY A 140 25.75 -5.48 -13.96
CA GLY A 140 25.76 -5.38 -12.50
C GLY A 140 24.55 -4.69 -11.87
N GLY A 141 23.49 -4.38 -12.65
CA GLY A 141 22.28 -3.77 -12.09
C GLY A 141 21.30 -3.26 -13.12
N TYR A 142 20.66 -2.17 -12.76
CA TYR A 142 19.61 -1.54 -13.55
C TYR A 142 19.83 -0.04 -13.66
N VAL A 143 19.37 0.55 -14.74
CA VAL A 143 19.29 2.01 -14.91
C VAL A 143 17.84 2.42 -14.99
N VAL A 144 17.42 3.23 -14.04
CA VAL A 144 16.10 3.85 -13.99
C VAL A 144 16.15 5.18 -14.72
N VAL A 145 15.37 5.30 -15.80
CA VAL A 145 15.36 6.48 -16.68
C VAL A 145 14.17 7.36 -16.38
N THR A 146 14.41 8.61 -16.04
CA THR A 146 13.39 9.66 -15.88
C THR A 146 13.44 10.66 -17.03
N GLU A 147 12.60 11.69 -17.00
CA GLU A 147 12.67 12.80 -17.97
C GLU A 147 13.93 13.68 -17.81
N LYS A 148 14.52 13.70 -16.61
CA LYS A 148 15.59 14.64 -16.25
C LYS A 148 16.95 13.98 -16.16
N GLU A 149 17.01 12.74 -15.65
CA GLU A 149 18.25 12.07 -15.28
C GLU A 149 18.07 10.56 -15.25
N GLU A 150 19.18 9.86 -15.16
CA GLU A 150 19.25 8.41 -15.08
C GLU A 150 19.93 7.99 -13.77
N PHE A 151 19.40 6.96 -13.14
CA PHE A 151 19.91 6.44 -11.87
C PHE A 151 20.35 4.99 -12.03
N PHE A 152 21.61 4.70 -11.75
CA PHE A 152 22.09 3.33 -11.67
C PHE A 152 21.80 2.76 -10.27
N CYS A 153 21.31 1.53 -10.20
CA CYS A 153 21.10 0.78 -8.97
C CYS A 153 21.41 -0.71 -9.14
N LYS A 154 21.91 -1.34 -8.08
CA LYS A 154 22.14 -2.79 -8.07
C LYS A 154 20.86 -3.60 -7.99
N GLN A 155 19.85 -3.08 -7.32
CA GLN A 155 18.54 -3.68 -7.15
C GLN A 155 17.47 -2.61 -7.38
N CYS A 156 16.39 -2.97 -8.04
CA CYS A 156 15.29 -2.10 -8.33
C CYS A 156 13.98 -2.75 -7.86
N VAL A 157 13.24 -2.06 -6.99
CA VAL A 157 11.91 -2.47 -6.57
C VAL A 157 10.88 -1.62 -7.29
N VAL A 158 9.99 -2.25 -8.04
CA VAL A 158 8.93 -1.57 -8.79
C VAL A 158 7.58 -1.82 -8.11
N SER A 159 6.99 -0.77 -7.54
CA SER A 159 5.71 -0.84 -6.84
C SER A 159 4.80 0.34 -7.23
N VAL A 160 4.52 0.44 -8.52
CA VAL A 160 3.83 1.59 -9.13
C VAL A 160 2.32 1.62 -8.88
N GLY A 161 1.77 0.55 -8.32
CA GLY A 161 0.37 0.44 -8.02
C GLY A 161 -0.53 0.46 -9.27
N ARG A 162 -1.82 0.66 -9.05
CA ARG A 162 -2.86 0.58 -10.09
C ARG A 162 -2.69 1.62 -11.19
N SER A 163 -2.28 2.83 -10.85
CA SER A 163 -2.08 3.92 -11.82
C SER A 163 -0.90 3.69 -12.75
N GLY A 164 0.05 2.85 -12.36
CA GLY A 164 1.22 2.49 -13.14
C GLY A 164 1.09 1.19 -13.95
N SER A 165 -0.03 0.47 -13.88
CA SER A 165 -0.18 -0.85 -14.52
C SER A 165 0.10 -0.82 -16.01
N LYS A 166 -0.46 0.16 -16.74
CA LYS A 166 -0.22 0.30 -18.20
C LYS A 166 1.23 0.61 -18.55
N TRP A 167 1.92 1.36 -17.71
CA TRP A 167 3.36 1.61 -17.88
C TRP A 167 4.14 0.32 -17.61
N MET A 168 3.75 -0.44 -16.59
CA MET A 168 4.40 -1.70 -16.25
C MET A 168 4.30 -2.74 -17.39
N GLU A 169 3.16 -2.82 -18.08
CA GLU A 169 2.97 -3.66 -19.28
C GLU A 169 3.94 -3.30 -20.42
N GLN A 170 4.41 -2.07 -20.49
CA GLN A 170 5.34 -1.60 -21.53
C GLN A 170 6.81 -1.85 -21.16
N VAL A 171 7.12 -1.97 -19.87
CA VAL A 171 8.50 -2.13 -19.37
C VAL A 171 8.86 -3.62 -19.14
N CYS A 172 7.87 -4.46 -18.88
CA CYS A 172 8.01 -5.91 -18.78
C CYS A 172 7.79 -6.61 -20.12
#